data_dbcbc11370cfa4f0fd5e378949dda211
#
_entry.id   dbcbc11370cfa4f0fd5e378949dda211
#
_cell.length_a   1.000
_cell.length_b   1.000
_cell.length_c   1.000
_cell.angle_alpha   90.00
_cell.angle_beta   90.00
_cell.angle_gamma   90.00
#
_symmetry.space_group_name_H-M   'P 1'
#
loop_
_entity.id
_entity.type
_entity.pdbx_description
1 polymer ?
#
loop_
_entity_poly.entity_id
_entity_poly.type
_entity_poly.pdbx_seq_one_letter_code
_entity_poly.pdbx_strand_id
1 'polypeptide(L)'
;GDGVEKNLQKAVELYTLSAKQGNPFAQYNLAIHYENGNGIEKNITKAIELYTLSANQGYELAQYNLAVCYANGDGVEKNIGKAVELYTLSAKQGYALAQYNLAICYSNGYGIDKNIQKAVELYTLSGKQGFAKAQYNLAVCYEKGAGVDKNISKAVELYTLSANQGFAEAQYNLAVCYEKGKGVQKNIPKAIELYTLSANQGFSSAQFILAQHYYTGDFIEKNINKAVELYTLSAEQGHSVAQFNVAICYYHGIGVNKDIENAIKFFTLSADQGDDRAQYNLALIYHNGNDVKQNIYKAVELYSQSANQGNASAQYNLALCYMKGNGVEKNIPKAIELYSLSAKQGEHLAQYNLAILYQQGEGVKKNTSKAVELFTLSANQGYDNAQNNLALCYEKGEGVEKNISKAIELYTLAAIQGNKTAEQNLKRIKDAESGDKKDEPK
;
A
#
# COMPACT_ATOMS: atom_id res chain seq x y z
N GLY A 1 44.53 -11.25 -15.77
CA GLY A 1 45.85 -11.67 -16.16
C GLY A 1 45.94 -12.12 -17.61
N ASP A 2 45.67 -11.20 -18.56
CA ASP A 2 45.87 -11.53 -19.96
C ASP A 2 47.37 -11.81 -20.21
N GLY A 3 47.72 -13.07 -20.47
CA GLY A 3 49.07 -13.51 -20.76
C GLY A 3 49.97 -13.84 -19.56
N VAL A 4 49.50 -13.62 -18.31
CA VAL A 4 50.24 -13.97 -17.08
C VAL A 4 49.30 -14.46 -15.99
N GLU A 5 49.80 -15.28 -15.06
CA GLU A 5 49.00 -15.74 -13.90
C GLU A 5 48.65 -14.55 -13.01
N LYS A 6 47.38 -14.51 -12.55
CA LYS A 6 46.85 -13.43 -11.68
C LYS A 6 47.57 -13.45 -10.33
N ASN A 7 48.37 -12.41 -10.05
CA ASN A 7 49.08 -12.24 -8.79
C ASN A 7 48.76 -10.87 -8.16
N LEU A 8 47.83 -10.87 -7.17
CA LEU A 8 47.37 -9.64 -6.52
C LEU A 8 48.48 -8.96 -5.70
N GLN A 9 49.38 -9.71 -5.06
CA GLN A 9 50.45 -9.14 -4.27
C GLN A 9 51.44 -8.40 -5.19
N LYS A 10 51.81 -9.01 -6.32
CA LYS A 10 52.68 -8.37 -7.31
C LYS A 10 52.02 -7.13 -7.93
N ALA A 11 50.72 -7.15 -8.17
CA ALA A 11 49.98 -5.96 -8.63
C ALA A 11 50.03 -4.83 -7.60
N VAL A 12 49.85 -5.12 -6.32
CA VAL A 12 49.96 -4.15 -5.22
C VAL A 12 51.36 -3.56 -5.12
N GLU A 13 52.39 -4.39 -5.25
CA GLU A 13 53.79 -3.88 -5.26
C GLU A 13 54.02 -2.88 -6.40
N LEU A 14 53.62 -3.22 -7.63
CA LEU A 14 53.79 -2.36 -8.81
C LEU A 14 52.95 -1.07 -8.70
N TYR A 15 51.65 -1.17 -8.23
CA TYR A 15 50.86 0.02 -7.97
C TYR A 15 51.46 0.89 -6.88
N THR A 16 52.06 0.30 -5.84
CA THR A 16 52.72 1.05 -4.77
C THR A 16 53.91 1.84 -5.30
N LEU A 17 54.72 1.24 -6.16
CA LEU A 17 55.87 1.93 -6.76
C LEU A 17 55.44 3.09 -7.67
N SER A 18 54.43 2.86 -8.52
CA SER A 18 53.91 3.87 -9.43
C SER A 18 53.15 4.98 -8.69
N ALA A 19 52.38 4.64 -7.64
CA ALA A 19 51.65 5.61 -6.79
C ALA A 19 52.61 6.54 -6.05
N LYS A 20 53.74 6.03 -5.55
CA LYS A 20 54.81 6.85 -4.95
C LYS A 20 55.42 7.84 -5.92
N GLN A 21 55.43 7.54 -7.21
CA GLN A 21 55.87 8.45 -8.28
C GLN A 21 54.79 9.49 -8.66
N GLY A 22 53.64 9.47 -7.98
CA GLY A 22 52.57 10.44 -8.18
C GLY A 22 51.56 10.05 -9.25
N ASN A 23 51.61 8.86 -9.86
CA ASN A 23 50.68 8.47 -10.92
C ASN A 23 49.25 8.34 -10.37
N PRO A 24 48.25 9.14 -10.82
CA PRO A 24 46.89 9.15 -10.27
C PRO A 24 46.15 7.84 -10.53
N PHE A 25 46.38 7.18 -11.65
CA PHE A 25 45.78 5.87 -11.95
C PHE A 25 46.29 4.79 -10.98
N ALA A 26 47.58 4.79 -10.66
CA ALA A 26 48.15 3.84 -9.71
C ALA A 26 47.70 4.11 -8.28
N GLN A 27 47.57 5.38 -7.88
CA GLN A 27 47.00 5.79 -6.59
C GLN A 27 45.57 5.31 -6.46
N TYR A 28 44.71 5.50 -7.45
CA TYR A 28 43.36 5.03 -7.48
C TYR A 28 43.28 3.50 -7.37
N ASN A 29 44.01 2.76 -8.17
CA ASN A 29 43.99 1.29 -8.13
C ASN A 29 44.51 0.75 -6.79
N LEU A 30 45.58 1.33 -6.24
CA LEU A 30 46.08 0.96 -4.93
C LEU A 30 45.07 1.25 -3.82
N ALA A 31 44.34 2.35 -3.95
CA ALA A 31 43.22 2.67 -3.02
C ALA A 31 42.16 1.57 -3.02
N ILE A 32 41.75 1.08 -4.21
CA ILE A 32 40.80 -0.04 -4.34
C ILE A 32 41.32 -1.31 -3.65
N HIS A 33 42.63 -1.59 -3.80
CA HIS A 33 43.25 -2.74 -3.12
C HIS A 33 43.18 -2.62 -1.59
N TYR A 34 43.48 -1.43 -1.04
CA TYR A 34 43.36 -1.16 0.40
C TYR A 34 41.91 -1.18 0.88
N GLU A 35 40.94 -0.66 0.11
CA GLU A 35 39.53 -0.65 0.44
C GLU A 35 38.95 -2.07 0.55
N ASN A 36 39.31 -2.95 -0.38
CA ASN A 36 38.77 -4.31 -0.44
C ASN A 36 39.62 -5.38 0.28
N GLY A 37 40.86 -5.08 0.64
CA GLY A 37 41.79 -6.05 1.20
C GLY A 37 42.36 -7.05 0.16
N ASN A 38 42.42 -6.67 -1.13
CA ASN A 38 42.83 -7.53 -2.23
C ASN A 38 44.36 -7.55 -2.39
N GLY A 39 45.01 -8.62 -1.95
CA GLY A 39 46.48 -8.76 -2.00
C GLY A 39 47.26 -7.89 -1.01
N ILE A 40 46.54 -7.20 -0.13
CA ILE A 40 47.06 -6.37 0.95
C ILE A 40 46.01 -6.31 2.09
N GLU A 41 46.41 -6.07 3.32
CA GLU A 41 45.50 -5.90 4.45
C GLU A 41 44.58 -4.70 4.23
N LYS A 42 43.28 -4.89 4.47
CA LYS A 42 42.26 -3.85 4.34
C LYS A 42 42.59 -2.65 5.21
N ASN A 43 42.63 -1.45 4.61
CA ASN A 43 42.87 -0.21 5.33
C ASN A 43 42.18 0.96 4.64
N ILE A 44 40.96 1.27 5.13
CA ILE A 44 40.14 2.31 4.51
C ILE A 44 40.77 3.71 4.63
N THR A 45 41.48 4.01 5.70
CA THR A 45 42.18 5.29 5.88
C THR A 45 43.21 5.50 4.77
N LYS A 46 44.04 4.49 4.50
CA LYS A 46 45.02 4.55 3.38
C LYS A 46 44.33 4.64 2.01
N ALA A 47 43.17 3.96 1.85
CA ALA A 47 42.39 4.09 0.62
C ALA A 47 41.93 5.53 0.40
N ILE A 48 41.40 6.20 1.44
CA ILE A 48 40.98 7.60 1.38
C ILE A 48 42.14 8.55 1.06
N GLU A 49 43.32 8.35 1.69
CA GLU A 49 44.49 9.16 1.39
C GLU A 49 44.85 9.05 -0.09
N LEU A 50 44.89 7.84 -0.64
CA LEU A 50 45.23 7.57 -2.03
C LEU A 50 44.13 8.08 -3.01
N TYR A 51 42.86 7.90 -2.68
CA TYR A 51 41.76 8.50 -3.45
C TYR A 51 41.89 10.02 -3.47
N THR A 52 42.22 10.65 -2.33
CA THR A 52 42.42 12.09 -2.23
C THR A 52 43.56 12.57 -3.11
N LEU A 53 44.71 11.88 -3.08
CA LEU A 53 45.87 12.20 -3.95
C LEU A 53 45.50 12.11 -5.43
N SER A 54 44.83 11.05 -5.83
CA SER A 54 44.41 10.83 -7.22
C SER A 54 43.32 11.84 -7.65
N ALA A 55 42.32 12.10 -6.79
CA ALA A 55 41.22 13.05 -7.04
C ALA A 55 41.73 14.49 -7.21
N ASN A 56 42.71 14.90 -6.42
CA ASN A 56 43.34 16.21 -6.51
C ASN A 56 44.12 16.42 -7.83
N GLN A 57 44.56 15.33 -8.46
CA GLN A 57 45.14 15.34 -9.80
C GLN A 57 44.10 15.31 -10.91
N GLY A 58 42.80 15.33 -10.57
CA GLY A 58 41.72 15.41 -11.54
C GLY A 58 41.16 14.06 -12.01
N TYR A 59 41.63 12.92 -11.47
CA TYR A 59 41.17 11.62 -11.94
C TYR A 59 39.70 11.37 -11.55
N GLU A 60 38.81 11.28 -12.54
CA GLU A 60 37.38 11.28 -12.37
C GLU A 60 36.83 10.11 -11.53
N LEU A 61 37.44 8.92 -11.65
CA LEU A 61 37.04 7.75 -10.87
C LEU A 61 37.39 7.90 -9.39
N ALA A 62 38.56 8.51 -9.10
CA ALA A 62 38.98 8.79 -7.73
C ALA A 62 38.08 9.88 -7.10
N GLN A 63 37.75 10.92 -7.84
CA GLN A 63 36.78 11.94 -7.41
C GLN A 63 35.43 11.30 -7.05
N TYR A 64 34.93 10.40 -7.90
CA TYR A 64 33.68 9.69 -7.67
C TYR A 64 33.76 8.79 -6.42
N ASN A 65 34.77 7.93 -6.28
CA ASN A 65 34.88 7.04 -5.13
C ASN A 65 35.07 7.81 -3.81
N LEU A 66 35.90 8.85 -3.84
CA LEU A 66 36.07 9.73 -2.67
C LEU A 66 34.72 10.43 -2.30
N ALA A 67 33.95 10.84 -3.31
CA ALA A 67 32.59 11.40 -3.08
C ALA A 67 31.66 10.38 -2.42
N VAL A 68 31.69 9.12 -2.84
CA VAL A 68 30.92 8.03 -2.21
C VAL A 68 31.33 7.85 -0.75
N CYS A 69 32.64 7.85 -0.46
CA CYS A 69 33.15 7.76 0.91
C CYS A 69 32.63 8.91 1.79
N TYR A 70 32.69 10.16 1.30
CA TYR A 70 32.12 11.29 2.04
C TYR A 70 30.59 11.24 2.18
N ALA A 71 29.88 10.73 1.18
CA ALA A 71 28.42 10.59 1.23
C ALA A 71 27.95 9.57 2.28
N ASN A 72 28.69 8.48 2.44
CA ASN A 72 28.36 7.40 3.38
C ASN A 72 28.97 7.64 4.78
N GLY A 73 30.17 8.22 4.84
CA GLY A 73 31.00 8.28 6.05
C GLY A 73 31.96 7.10 6.15
N ASP A 74 32.34 6.48 5.01
CA ASP A 74 33.22 5.32 4.96
C ASP A 74 34.68 5.76 5.11
N GLY A 75 35.28 5.58 6.28
CA GLY A 75 36.67 5.96 6.60
C GLY A 75 36.94 7.46 6.72
N VAL A 76 35.92 8.29 6.57
CA VAL A 76 35.91 9.74 6.77
C VAL A 76 34.62 10.18 7.46
N GLU A 77 34.62 11.34 8.10
CA GLU A 77 33.39 11.93 8.60
C GLU A 77 32.43 12.23 7.43
N LYS A 78 31.17 11.83 7.61
CA LYS A 78 30.12 12.03 6.60
C LYS A 78 29.97 13.51 6.26
N ASN A 79 30.13 13.85 4.99
CA ASN A 79 30.00 15.23 4.51
C ASN A 79 29.41 15.27 3.10
N ILE A 80 28.09 15.47 3.04
CA ILE A 80 27.38 15.47 1.75
C ILE A 80 27.77 16.66 0.89
N GLY A 81 28.12 17.81 1.45
CA GLY A 81 28.60 18.98 0.70
C GLY A 81 29.88 18.67 -0.08
N LYS A 82 30.89 18.08 0.61
CA LYS A 82 32.11 17.59 -0.06
C LYS A 82 31.84 16.52 -1.10
N ALA A 83 30.91 15.61 -0.83
CA ALA A 83 30.51 14.60 -1.81
C ALA A 83 29.95 15.26 -3.09
N VAL A 84 29.09 16.25 -2.96
CA VAL A 84 28.52 17.02 -4.10
C VAL A 84 29.60 17.75 -4.89
N GLU A 85 30.56 18.37 -4.22
CA GLU A 85 31.72 19.01 -4.91
C GLU A 85 32.48 18.00 -5.78
N LEU A 86 32.82 16.85 -5.21
CA LEU A 86 33.57 15.79 -5.91
C LEU A 86 32.72 15.12 -7.01
N TYR A 87 31.43 14.84 -6.77
CA TYR A 87 30.52 14.39 -7.84
C TYR A 87 30.45 15.42 -8.97
N THR A 88 30.46 16.70 -8.66
CA THR A 88 30.43 17.76 -9.68
C THR A 88 31.66 17.76 -10.54
N LEU A 89 32.85 17.56 -9.95
CA LEU A 89 34.12 17.46 -10.67
C LEU A 89 34.13 16.24 -11.60
N SER A 90 33.77 15.08 -11.10
CA SER A 90 33.71 13.84 -11.87
C SER A 90 32.64 13.88 -12.97
N ALA A 91 31.45 14.43 -12.67
CA ALA A 91 30.34 14.56 -13.61
C ALA A 91 30.66 15.49 -14.77
N LYS A 92 31.40 16.59 -14.54
CA LYS A 92 31.90 17.49 -15.57
C LYS A 92 32.87 16.80 -16.57
N GLN A 93 33.56 15.78 -16.12
CA GLN A 93 34.45 14.96 -16.97
C GLN A 93 33.66 13.87 -17.73
N GLY A 94 32.35 13.80 -17.54
CA GLY A 94 31.46 12.88 -18.26
C GLY A 94 31.17 11.56 -17.55
N TYR A 95 31.68 11.33 -16.34
CA TYR A 95 31.47 10.06 -15.67
C TYR A 95 29.98 9.82 -15.32
N ALA A 96 29.39 8.80 -15.94
CA ALA A 96 27.94 8.56 -15.89
C ALA A 96 27.40 8.34 -14.46
N LEU A 97 28.12 7.62 -13.61
CA LEU A 97 27.72 7.36 -12.23
C LEU A 97 27.75 8.64 -11.38
N ALA A 98 28.76 9.51 -11.62
CA ALA A 98 28.84 10.81 -10.95
C ALA A 98 27.69 11.73 -11.37
N GLN A 99 27.37 11.77 -12.68
CA GLN A 99 26.23 12.50 -13.20
C GLN A 99 24.92 12.01 -12.55
N TYR A 100 24.72 10.71 -12.45
CA TYR A 100 23.54 10.12 -11.80
C TYR A 100 23.46 10.47 -10.31
N ASN A 101 24.55 10.31 -9.54
CA ASN A 101 24.54 10.62 -8.11
C ASN A 101 24.36 12.12 -7.84
N LEU A 102 24.99 12.98 -8.65
CA LEU A 102 24.78 14.42 -8.59
C LEU A 102 23.32 14.80 -8.90
N ALA A 103 22.70 14.12 -9.88
CA ALA A 103 21.29 14.30 -10.19
C ALA A 103 20.40 13.93 -9.00
N ILE A 104 20.71 12.87 -8.26
CA ILE A 104 20.00 12.51 -7.02
C ILE A 104 20.16 13.62 -5.97
N CYS A 105 21.36 14.17 -5.83
CA CYS A 105 21.59 15.28 -4.89
C CYS A 105 20.74 16.49 -5.24
N TYR A 106 20.68 16.91 -6.50
CA TYR A 106 19.82 18.01 -6.95
C TYR A 106 18.32 17.69 -6.84
N SER A 107 17.92 16.45 -7.11
CA SER A 107 16.52 16.04 -7.05
C SER A 107 15.95 16.12 -5.62
N ASN A 108 16.77 15.76 -4.63
CA ASN A 108 16.34 15.68 -3.23
C ASN A 108 16.79 16.87 -2.36
N GLY A 109 17.77 17.65 -2.82
CA GLY A 109 18.37 18.72 -2.02
C GLY A 109 19.42 18.21 -1.03
N TYR A 110 20.13 17.11 -1.37
CA TYR A 110 21.16 16.55 -0.49
C TYR A 110 22.49 17.30 -0.67
N GLY A 111 22.89 18.06 0.33
CA GLY A 111 24.15 18.84 0.33
C GLY A 111 24.21 19.99 -0.69
N ILE A 112 23.12 20.26 -1.39
CA ILE A 112 22.94 21.31 -2.38
C ILE A 112 21.47 21.69 -2.48
N ASP A 113 21.15 22.93 -2.89
CA ASP A 113 19.78 23.35 -3.09
C ASP A 113 19.07 22.48 -4.14
N LYS A 114 17.84 22.09 -3.81
CA LYS A 114 17.01 21.27 -4.70
C LYS A 114 16.77 21.96 -6.03
N ASN A 115 17.09 21.28 -7.13
CA ASN A 115 16.91 21.78 -8.48
C ASN A 115 16.59 20.61 -9.44
N ILE A 116 15.31 20.42 -9.70
CA ILE A 116 14.85 19.29 -10.53
C ILE A 116 15.27 19.44 -11.99
N GLN A 117 15.35 20.68 -12.52
CA GLN A 117 15.80 20.92 -13.89
C GLN A 117 17.25 20.44 -14.08
N LYS A 118 18.15 20.81 -13.17
CA LYS A 118 19.54 20.31 -13.18
C LYS A 118 19.61 18.79 -13.00
N ALA A 119 18.75 18.22 -12.17
CA ALA A 119 18.68 16.77 -12.03
C ALA A 119 18.32 16.08 -13.35
N VAL A 120 17.33 16.61 -14.08
CA VAL A 120 16.91 16.11 -15.40
C VAL A 120 18.03 16.21 -16.43
N GLU A 121 18.77 17.33 -16.48
CA GLU A 121 19.93 17.50 -17.37
C GLU A 121 20.97 16.40 -17.09
N LEU A 122 21.32 16.15 -15.84
CA LEU A 122 22.28 15.16 -15.42
C LEU A 122 21.79 13.72 -15.65
N TYR A 123 20.51 13.43 -15.37
CA TYR A 123 19.90 12.13 -15.73
C TYR A 123 19.95 11.92 -17.24
N THR A 124 19.75 12.96 -18.03
CA THR A 124 19.83 12.89 -19.50
C THR A 124 21.24 12.55 -19.95
N LEU A 125 22.26 13.20 -19.40
CA LEU A 125 23.67 12.92 -19.73
C LEU A 125 24.06 11.47 -19.36
N SER A 126 23.74 11.04 -18.15
CA SER A 126 24.01 9.67 -17.68
C SER A 126 23.20 8.62 -18.45
N GLY A 127 21.91 8.89 -18.72
CA GLY A 127 21.04 7.99 -19.48
C GLY A 127 21.45 7.81 -20.94
N LYS A 128 21.98 8.85 -21.59
CA LYS A 128 22.57 8.76 -22.95
C LYS A 128 23.79 7.85 -23.00
N GLN A 129 24.51 7.70 -21.89
CA GLN A 129 25.63 6.75 -21.76
C GLN A 129 25.15 5.31 -21.46
N GLY A 130 23.84 5.07 -21.44
CA GLY A 130 23.26 3.74 -21.23
C GLY A 130 23.00 3.39 -19.76
N PHE A 131 23.18 4.31 -18.79
CA PHE A 131 22.97 3.97 -17.40
C PHE A 131 21.49 3.76 -17.07
N ALA A 132 21.09 2.51 -16.83
CA ALA A 132 19.69 2.09 -16.68
C ALA A 132 18.92 2.87 -15.60
N LYS A 133 19.54 3.10 -14.42
CA LYS A 133 18.91 3.85 -13.34
C LYS A 133 18.64 5.31 -13.70
N ALA A 134 19.54 5.93 -14.49
CA ALA A 134 19.35 7.29 -14.97
C ALA A 134 18.22 7.37 -16.00
N GLN A 135 18.16 6.40 -16.93
CA GLN A 135 17.05 6.28 -17.89
C GLN A 135 15.71 6.13 -17.16
N TYR A 136 15.64 5.29 -16.14
CA TYR A 136 14.45 5.11 -15.31
C TYR A 136 14.04 6.42 -14.60
N ASN A 137 14.96 7.08 -13.90
CA ASN A 137 14.64 8.33 -13.19
C ASN A 137 14.24 9.45 -14.15
N LEU A 138 14.86 9.53 -15.31
CA LEU A 138 14.46 10.46 -16.36
C LEU A 138 13.06 10.15 -16.89
N ALA A 139 12.71 8.86 -17.06
CA ALA A 139 11.38 8.43 -17.45
C ALA A 139 10.33 8.87 -16.42
N VAL A 140 10.61 8.71 -15.13
CA VAL A 140 9.74 9.20 -14.03
C VAL A 140 9.56 10.72 -14.09
N CYS A 141 10.61 11.48 -14.41
CA CYS A 141 10.51 12.92 -14.59
C CYS A 141 9.56 13.29 -15.74
N TYR A 142 9.68 12.64 -16.90
CA TYR A 142 8.76 12.84 -18.03
C TYR A 142 7.33 12.39 -17.74
N GLU A 143 7.14 11.30 -17.01
CA GLU A 143 5.80 10.82 -16.62
C GLU A 143 5.07 11.81 -15.72
N LYS A 144 5.80 12.40 -14.76
CA LYS A 144 5.23 13.33 -13.78
C LYS A 144 5.22 14.79 -14.24
N GLY A 145 6.02 15.15 -15.24
CA GLY A 145 6.27 16.54 -15.62
C GLY A 145 7.16 17.27 -14.59
N ALA A 146 8.08 16.56 -13.95
CA ALA A 146 8.96 17.11 -12.94
C ALA A 146 10.26 17.63 -13.56
N GLY A 147 10.45 18.94 -13.61
CA GLY A 147 11.63 19.60 -14.21
C GLY A 147 11.68 19.56 -15.74
N VAL A 148 10.68 18.96 -16.38
CA VAL A 148 10.46 18.90 -17.83
C VAL A 148 8.97 18.89 -18.12
N ASP A 149 8.56 19.23 -19.33
CA ASP A 149 7.18 19.05 -19.75
C ASP A 149 6.79 17.58 -19.73
N LYS A 150 5.58 17.31 -19.24
CA LYS A 150 5.05 15.94 -19.17
C LYS A 150 4.96 15.33 -20.55
N ASN A 151 5.60 14.15 -20.72
CA ASN A 151 5.60 13.42 -21.97
C ASN A 151 5.63 11.91 -21.73
N ILE A 152 4.46 11.28 -21.74
CA ILE A 152 4.31 9.87 -21.42
C ILE A 152 4.96 8.98 -22.48
N SER A 153 4.89 9.34 -23.77
CA SER A 153 5.53 8.53 -24.84
C SER A 153 7.06 8.48 -24.63
N LYS A 154 7.67 9.62 -24.28
CA LYS A 154 9.10 9.66 -23.96
C LYS A 154 9.46 8.92 -22.68
N ALA A 155 8.58 8.92 -21.69
CA ALA A 155 8.74 8.10 -20.50
C ALA A 155 8.75 6.62 -20.85
N VAL A 156 7.83 6.16 -21.71
CA VAL A 156 7.77 4.76 -22.18
C VAL A 156 9.03 4.36 -22.93
N GLU A 157 9.56 5.21 -23.82
CA GLU A 157 10.85 4.96 -24.50
C GLU A 157 11.98 4.73 -23.50
N LEU A 158 12.10 5.59 -22.50
CA LEU A 158 13.13 5.51 -21.47
C LEU A 158 12.94 4.32 -20.53
N TYR A 159 11.70 4.02 -20.13
CA TYR A 159 11.38 2.80 -19.40
C TYR A 159 11.79 1.56 -20.20
N THR A 160 11.52 1.56 -21.53
CA THR A 160 11.90 0.44 -22.39
C THR A 160 13.42 0.25 -22.43
N LEU A 161 14.19 1.33 -22.58
CA LEU A 161 15.66 1.26 -22.57
C LEU A 161 16.21 0.70 -21.23
N SER A 162 15.64 1.14 -20.12
CA SER A 162 16.03 0.68 -18.78
C SER A 162 15.57 -0.77 -18.51
N ALA A 163 14.36 -1.12 -18.90
CA ALA A 163 13.79 -2.46 -18.74
C ALA A 163 14.55 -3.52 -19.54
N ASN A 164 14.98 -3.18 -20.76
CA ASN A 164 15.81 -4.07 -21.60
C ASN A 164 17.19 -4.36 -20.99
N GLN A 165 17.66 -3.52 -20.09
CA GLN A 165 18.87 -3.76 -19.30
C GLN A 165 18.59 -4.56 -18.02
N GLY A 166 17.36 -5.01 -17.83
CA GLY A 166 16.96 -5.82 -16.67
C GLY A 166 16.58 -5.03 -15.43
N PHE A 167 16.41 -3.69 -15.49
CA PHE A 167 16.07 -2.91 -14.31
C PHE A 167 14.60 -3.18 -13.89
N ALA A 168 14.43 -3.79 -12.72
CA ALA A 168 13.13 -4.34 -12.28
C ALA A 168 12.02 -3.29 -12.14
N GLU A 169 12.35 -2.11 -11.60
CA GLU A 169 11.40 -1.00 -11.46
C GLU A 169 10.96 -0.45 -12.81
N ALA A 170 11.86 -0.44 -13.80
CA ALA A 170 11.53 -0.02 -15.16
C ALA A 170 10.62 -1.05 -15.86
N GLN A 171 10.90 -2.34 -15.68
CA GLN A 171 10.04 -3.43 -16.18
C GLN A 171 8.62 -3.30 -15.60
N TYR A 172 8.50 -3.06 -14.30
CA TYR A 172 7.22 -2.84 -13.64
C TYR A 172 6.47 -1.62 -14.21
N ASN A 173 7.12 -0.45 -14.29
CA ASN A 173 6.46 0.76 -14.79
C ASN A 173 6.09 0.64 -16.28
N LEU A 174 6.93 -0.01 -17.08
CA LEU A 174 6.62 -0.30 -18.47
C LEU A 174 5.43 -1.26 -18.59
N ALA A 175 5.34 -2.27 -17.71
CA ALA A 175 4.20 -3.16 -17.63
C ALA A 175 2.89 -2.40 -17.35
N VAL A 176 2.91 -1.47 -16.38
CA VAL A 176 1.78 -0.59 -16.08
C VAL A 176 1.38 0.26 -17.29
N CYS A 177 2.35 0.75 -18.07
CA CYS A 177 2.08 1.50 -19.29
C CYS A 177 1.36 0.65 -20.33
N TYR A 178 1.83 -0.59 -20.56
CA TYR A 178 1.17 -1.54 -21.50
C TYR A 178 -0.21 -1.99 -20.99
N GLU A 179 -0.38 -2.24 -19.70
CA GLU A 179 -1.67 -2.64 -19.13
C GLU A 179 -2.74 -1.56 -19.30
N LYS A 180 -2.37 -0.31 -19.05
CA LYS A 180 -3.30 0.83 -19.08
C LYS A 180 -3.38 1.54 -20.44
N GLY A 181 -2.50 1.21 -21.40
CA GLY A 181 -2.40 1.92 -22.68
C GLY A 181 -1.90 3.37 -22.53
N LYS A 182 -1.01 3.64 -21.56
CA LYS A 182 -0.47 4.97 -21.31
C LYS A 182 0.79 5.22 -22.12
N GLY A 183 0.74 6.12 -23.10
CA GLY A 183 1.87 6.46 -23.96
C GLY A 183 2.31 5.35 -24.92
N VAL A 184 1.61 4.24 -24.92
CA VAL A 184 1.80 3.06 -25.76
C VAL A 184 0.49 2.35 -25.97
N GLN A 185 0.32 1.61 -27.08
CA GLN A 185 -0.86 0.79 -27.30
C GLN A 185 -0.99 -0.28 -26.22
N LYS A 186 -2.21 -0.42 -25.66
CA LYS A 186 -2.50 -1.44 -24.64
C LYS A 186 -2.12 -2.84 -25.15
N ASN A 187 -1.34 -3.57 -24.34
CA ASN A 187 -0.87 -4.92 -24.66
C ASN A 187 -0.72 -5.74 -23.36
N ILE A 188 -1.76 -6.46 -23.01
CA ILE A 188 -1.81 -7.22 -21.74
C ILE A 188 -0.78 -8.36 -21.71
N PRO A 189 -0.60 -9.19 -22.78
CA PRO A 189 0.45 -10.21 -22.77
C PRO A 189 1.83 -9.65 -22.47
N LYS A 190 2.18 -8.50 -23.06
CA LYS A 190 3.46 -7.82 -22.80
C LYS A 190 3.57 -7.28 -21.38
N ALA A 191 2.46 -6.77 -20.83
CA ALA A 191 2.42 -6.33 -19.44
C ALA A 191 2.71 -7.49 -18.47
N ILE A 192 2.04 -8.64 -18.67
CA ILE A 192 2.25 -9.84 -17.83
C ILE A 192 3.70 -10.36 -17.93
N GLU A 193 4.27 -10.39 -19.15
CA GLU A 193 5.68 -10.74 -19.33
C GLU A 193 6.60 -9.84 -18.48
N LEU A 194 6.42 -8.54 -18.57
CA LEU A 194 7.23 -7.55 -17.85
C LEU A 194 7.02 -7.60 -16.33
N TYR A 195 5.76 -7.78 -15.86
CA TYR A 195 5.49 -8.02 -14.44
C TYR A 195 6.20 -9.28 -13.95
N THR A 196 6.20 -10.35 -14.76
CA THR A 196 6.87 -11.61 -14.41
C THR A 196 8.39 -11.42 -14.31
N LEU A 197 9.00 -10.71 -15.26
CA LEU A 197 10.44 -10.41 -15.22
C LEU A 197 10.81 -9.59 -13.97
N SER A 198 10.02 -8.58 -13.65
CA SER A 198 10.23 -7.73 -12.48
C SER A 198 10.01 -8.50 -11.16
N ALA A 199 8.94 -9.31 -11.08
CA ALA A 199 8.62 -10.13 -9.91
C ALA A 199 9.70 -11.18 -9.61
N ASN A 200 10.25 -11.82 -10.66
CA ASN A 200 11.34 -12.80 -10.53
C ASN A 200 12.64 -12.18 -10.01
N GLN A 201 12.84 -10.88 -10.20
CA GLN A 201 13.94 -10.12 -9.60
C GLN A 201 13.63 -9.67 -8.14
N GLY A 202 12.49 -10.05 -7.60
CA GLY A 202 12.10 -9.73 -6.24
C GLY A 202 11.40 -8.37 -6.08
N PHE A 203 11.02 -7.68 -7.16
CA PHE A 203 10.34 -6.38 -7.01
C PHE A 203 8.94 -6.55 -6.41
N SER A 204 8.77 -6.10 -5.19
CA SER A 204 7.58 -6.32 -4.36
C SER A 204 6.27 -5.90 -5.03
N SER A 205 6.23 -4.71 -5.67
CA SER A 205 5.02 -4.25 -6.34
C SER A 205 4.65 -5.11 -7.56
N ALA A 206 5.64 -5.65 -8.28
CA ALA A 206 5.40 -6.55 -9.40
C ALA A 206 4.87 -7.91 -8.91
N GLN A 207 5.45 -8.45 -7.83
CA GLN A 207 4.95 -9.66 -7.18
C GLN A 207 3.49 -9.50 -6.75
N PHE A 208 3.15 -8.36 -6.14
CA PHE A 208 1.78 -8.07 -5.73
C PHE A 208 0.80 -8.02 -6.91
N ILE A 209 1.11 -7.28 -7.98
CA ILE A 209 0.22 -7.17 -9.16
C ILE A 209 0.08 -8.52 -9.86
N LEU A 210 1.17 -9.25 -10.05
CA LEU A 210 1.15 -10.57 -10.65
C LEU A 210 0.33 -11.56 -9.81
N ALA A 211 0.43 -11.47 -8.48
CA ALA A 211 -0.39 -12.23 -7.54
C ALA A 211 -1.89 -11.94 -7.72
N GLN A 212 -2.28 -10.66 -7.90
CA GLN A 212 -3.66 -10.28 -8.18
C GLN A 212 -4.18 -10.94 -9.48
N HIS A 213 -3.40 -10.90 -10.55
CA HIS A 213 -3.78 -11.56 -11.82
C HIS A 213 -3.97 -13.08 -11.66
N TYR A 214 -3.07 -13.75 -10.93
CA TYR A 214 -3.25 -15.18 -10.62
C TYR A 214 -4.44 -15.45 -9.71
N TYR A 215 -4.76 -14.55 -8.79
CA TYR A 215 -5.89 -14.70 -7.87
C TYR A 215 -7.23 -14.54 -8.55
N THR A 216 -7.38 -13.53 -9.39
CA THR A 216 -8.64 -13.23 -10.11
C THR A 216 -8.81 -14.14 -11.34
N GLY A 217 -7.73 -14.49 -12.00
CA GLY A 217 -7.74 -15.14 -13.32
C GLY A 217 -7.89 -14.13 -14.46
N ASP A 218 -7.71 -12.84 -14.18
CA ASP A 218 -7.75 -11.79 -15.20
C ASP A 218 -6.46 -11.84 -16.03
N PHE A 219 -6.61 -12.06 -17.33
CA PHE A 219 -5.53 -12.08 -18.33
C PHE A 219 -4.55 -13.25 -18.29
N ILE A 220 -4.54 -14.05 -17.22
CA ILE A 220 -3.76 -15.29 -17.09
C ILE A 220 -4.62 -16.35 -16.42
N GLU A 221 -4.27 -17.62 -16.59
CA GLU A 221 -4.98 -18.73 -15.95
C GLU A 221 -4.94 -18.59 -14.42
N LYS A 222 -6.11 -18.69 -13.80
CA LYS A 222 -6.27 -18.58 -12.37
C LYS A 222 -5.45 -19.63 -11.63
N ASN A 223 -4.59 -19.21 -10.71
CA ASN A 223 -3.79 -20.07 -9.87
C ASN A 223 -3.63 -19.49 -8.48
N ILE A 224 -4.52 -19.89 -7.57
CA ILE A 224 -4.58 -19.33 -6.21
C ILE A 224 -3.31 -19.64 -5.41
N ASN A 225 -2.74 -20.84 -5.57
CA ASN A 225 -1.53 -21.22 -4.83
C ASN A 225 -0.36 -20.29 -5.21
N LYS A 226 -0.19 -20.05 -6.53
CA LYS A 226 0.84 -19.13 -7.02
C LYS A 226 0.58 -17.68 -6.63
N ALA A 227 -0.70 -17.29 -6.56
CA ALA A 227 -1.08 -15.96 -6.06
C ALA A 227 -0.65 -15.78 -4.60
N VAL A 228 -0.93 -16.76 -3.74
CA VAL A 228 -0.57 -16.69 -2.31
C VAL A 228 0.95 -16.70 -2.12
N GLU A 229 1.69 -17.50 -2.90
CA GLU A 229 3.15 -17.49 -2.90
C GLU A 229 3.69 -16.08 -3.20
N LEU A 230 3.22 -15.45 -4.27
CA LEU A 230 3.65 -14.12 -4.68
C LEU A 230 3.19 -13.02 -3.69
N TYR A 231 1.97 -13.12 -3.13
CA TYR A 231 1.54 -12.23 -2.05
C TYR A 231 2.45 -12.36 -0.83
N THR A 232 2.86 -13.58 -0.46
CA THR A 232 3.75 -13.82 0.68
C THR A 232 5.11 -13.17 0.44
N LEU A 233 5.73 -13.39 -0.73
CA LEU A 233 6.99 -12.76 -1.10
C LEU A 233 6.93 -11.23 -1.05
N SER A 234 5.84 -10.64 -1.55
CA SER A 234 5.62 -9.20 -1.49
C SER A 234 5.39 -8.71 -0.05
N ALA A 235 4.62 -9.45 0.74
CA ALA A 235 4.30 -9.13 2.13
C ALA A 235 5.53 -9.15 3.05
N GLU A 236 6.43 -10.12 2.86
CA GLU A 236 7.69 -10.23 3.59
C GLU A 236 8.63 -9.05 3.32
N GLN A 237 8.52 -8.42 2.16
CA GLN A 237 9.22 -7.19 1.83
C GLN A 237 8.53 -5.92 2.35
N GLY A 238 7.46 -6.06 3.12
CA GLY A 238 6.77 -4.94 3.76
C GLY A 238 5.64 -4.31 2.95
N HIS A 239 5.20 -4.90 1.83
CA HIS A 239 4.09 -4.35 1.05
C HIS A 239 2.76 -4.51 1.82
N SER A 240 2.21 -3.42 2.36
CA SER A 240 1.06 -3.43 3.28
C SER A 240 -0.17 -4.15 2.70
N VAL A 241 -0.55 -3.85 1.46
CA VAL A 241 -1.72 -4.47 0.83
C VAL A 241 -1.50 -5.97 0.58
N ALA A 242 -0.26 -6.39 0.27
CA ALA A 242 0.07 -7.81 0.15
C ALA A 242 -0.01 -8.52 1.51
N GLN A 243 0.44 -7.86 2.59
CA GLN A 243 0.28 -8.37 3.96
C GLN A 243 -1.19 -8.58 4.31
N PHE A 244 -2.05 -7.62 4.00
CA PHE A 244 -3.50 -7.79 4.18
C PHE A 244 -4.04 -8.98 3.38
N ASN A 245 -3.72 -9.08 2.10
CA ASN A 245 -4.26 -10.13 1.23
C ASN A 245 -3.78 -11.52 1.65
N VAL A 246 -2.50 -11.69 1.99
CA VAL A 246 -1.99 -12.97 2.46
C VAL A 246 -2.56 -13.34 3.83
N ALA A 247 -2.82 -12.35 4.70
CA ALA A 247 -3.50 -12.58 5.98
C ALA A 247 -4.91 -13.15 5.78
N ILE A 248 -5.68 -12.61 4.83
CA ILE A 248 -6.99 -13.15 4.44
C ILE A 248 -6.85 -14.60 3.94
N CYS A 249 -5.84 -14.88 3.10
CA CYS A 249 -5.61 -16.23 2.59
C CYS A 249 -5.32 -17.23 3.72
N TYR A 250 -4.46 -16.90 4.66
CA TYR A 250 -4.19 -17.75 5.83
C TYR A 250 -5.40 -17.89 6.77
N TYR A 251 -6.15 -16.82 6.98
CA TYR A 251 -7.32 -16.83 7.86
C TYR A 251 -8.42 -17.75 7.36
N HIS A 252 -8.67 -17.75 6.05
CA HIS A 252 -9.72 -18.54 5.43
C HIS A 252 -9.23 -19.88 4.82
N GLY A 253 -7.93 -20.12 4.73
CA GLY A 253 -7.37 -21.31 4.08
C GLY A 253 -7.52 -21.24 2.53
N ILE A 254 -7.35 -20.06 1.95
CA ILE A 254 -7.48 -19.85 0.49
C ILE A 254 -6.11 -20.07 -0.17
N GLY A 255 -5.96 -21.15 -0.94
CA GLY A 255 -4.70 -21.50 -1.62
C GLY A 255 -3.54 -21.93 -0.68
N VAL A 256 -3.80 -21.98 0.62
CA VAL A 256 -2.91 -22.47 1.68
C VAL A 256 -3.75 -23.11 2.78
N ASN A 257 -3.15 -23.90 3.64
CA ASN A 257 -3.84 -24.36 4.84
C ASN A 257 -4.18 -23.19 5.75
N LYS A 258 -5.37 -23.25 6.39
CA LYS A 258 -5.77 -22.24 7.38
C LYS A 258 -4.70 -22.19 8.49
N ASP A 259 -4.21 -20.98 8.75
CA ASP A 259 -3.18 -20.71 9.75
C ASP A 259 -3.44 -19.34 10.41
N ILE A 260 -4.04 -19.41 11.59
CA ILE A 260 -4.45 -18.21 12.34
C ILE A 260 -3.25 -17.40 12.85
N GLU A 261 -2.17 -18.08 13.21
CA GLU A 261 -0.97 -17.42 13.72
C GLU A 261 -0.35 -16.53 12.61
N ASN A 262 -0.14 -17.12 11.43
CA ASN A 262 0.34 -16.36 10.27
C ASN A 262 -0.66 -15.29 9.83
N ALA A 263 -1.96 -15.54 9.88
CA ALA A 263 -2.97 -14.53 9.57
C ALA A 263 -2.84 -13.30 10.50
N ILE A 264 -2.76 -13.53 11.82
CA ILE A 264 -2.58 -12.45 12.81
C ILE A 264 -1.27 -11.72 12.61
N LYS A 265 -0.17 -12.44 12.36
CA LYS A 265 1.13 -11.83 12.05
C LYS A 265 1.03 -10.83 10.91
N PHE A 266 0.48 -11.25 9.77
CA PHE A 266 0.39 -10.40 8.58
C PHE A 266 -0.68 -9.30 8.71
N PHE A 267 -1.82 -9.56 9.39
CA PHE A 267 -2.76 -8.49 9.74
C PHE A 267 -2.10 -7.43 10.63
N THR A 268 -1.30 -7.85 11.62
CA THR A 268 -0.59 -6.90 12.51
C THR A 268 0.39 -6.06 11.71
N LEU A 269 1.23 -6.67 10.86
CA LEU A 269 2.17 -5.93 10.03
C LEU A 269 1.48 -4.92 9.10
N SER A 270 0.34 -5.28 8.52
CA SER A 270 -0.45 -4.37 7.67
C SER A 270 -1.13 -3.27 8.48
N ALA A 271 -1.69 -3.61 9.65
CA ALA A 271 -2.35 -2.68 10.56
C ALA A 271 -1.37 -1.63 11.12
N ASP A 272 -0.15 -2.04 11.46
CA ASP A 272 0.91 -1.15 11.94
C ASP A 272 1.36 -0.15 10.87
N GLN A 273 1.19 -0.50 9.59
CA GLN A 273 1.38 0.41 8.45
C GLN A 273 0.15 1.28 8.14
N GLY A 274 -0.91 1.15 8.93
CA GLY A 274 -2.09 1.98 8.83
C GLY A 274 -3.20 1.45 7.90
N ASP A 275 -3.15 0.20 7.42
CA ASP A 275 -4.25 -0.37 6.63
C ASP A 275 -5.49 -0.55 7.52
N ASP A 276 -6.53 0.25 7.27
CA ASP A 276 -7.77 0.27 8.05
C ASP A 276 -8.54 -1.06 8.00
N ARG A 277 -8.45 -1.80 6.89
CA ARG A 277 -9.07 -3.12 6.71
C ARG A 277 -8.38 -4.15 7.58
N ALA A 278 -7.03 -4.09 7.66
CA ALA A 278 -6.25 -4.97 8.52
C ALA A 278 -6.55 -4.69 10.00
N GLN A 279 -6.61 -3.42 10.41
CA GLN A 279 -6.99 -3.01 11.75
C GLN A 279 -8.39 -3.53 12.12
N TYR A 280 -9.37 -3.39 11.21
CA TYR A 280 -10.71 -3.88 11.41
C TYR A 280 -10.77 -5.41 11.55
N ASN A 281 -10.12 -6.16 10.65
CA ASN A 281 -10.15 -7.62 10.71
C ASN A 281 -9.44 -8.16 11.97
N LEU A 282 -8.31 -7.57 12.33
CA LEU A 282 -7.60 -7.92 13.56
C LEU A 282 -8.44 -7.61 14.80
N ALA A 283 -9.18 -6.49 14.79
CA ALA A 283 -10.13 -6.15 15.84
C ALA A 283 -11.25 -7.19 15.99
N LEU A 284 -11.81 -7.68 14.88
CA LEU A 284 -12.81 -8.76 14.89
C LEU A 284 -12.25 -10.06 15.50
N ILE A 285 -11.04 -10.44 15.16
CA ILE A 285 -10.38 -11.63 15.70
C ILE A 285 -10.27 -11.53 17.23
N TYR A 286 -9.79 -10.40 17.75
CA TYR A 286 -9.68 -10.18 19.20
C TYR A 286 -11.03 -9.99 19.89
N HIS A 287 -12.01 -9.41 19.21
CA HIS A 287 -13.38 -9.22 19.74
C HIS A 287 -14.08 -10.56 19.92
N ASN A 288 -14.05 -11.42 18.91
CA ASN A 288 -14.79 -12.69 18.91
C ASN A 288 -14.14 -13.73 19.82
N GLY A 289 -12.82 -13.78 19.88
CA GLY A 289 -12.09 -14.72 20.72
C GLY A 289 -12.21 -16.18 20.28
N ASN A 290 -12.67 -16.46 19.05
CA ASN A 290 -12.88 -17.82 18.57
C ASN A 290 -11.57 -18.53 18.21
N ASP A 291 -10.65 -17.78 17.65
CA ASP A 291 -9.36 -18.28 17.14
C ASP A 291 -8.18 -17.94 18.07
N VAL A 292 -8.37 -16.97 18.97
CA VAL A 292 -7.39 -16.52 19.98
C VAL A 292 -8.10 -16.13 21.26
N LYS A 293 -7.38 -15.98 22.36
CA LYS A 293 -7.95 -15.46 23.59
C LYS A 293 -8.57 -14.08 23.34
N GLN A 294 -9.84 -13.95 23.65
CA GLN A 294 -10.58 -12.68 23.53
C GLN A 294 -9.84 -11.54 24.24
N ASN A 295 -9.68 -10.43 23.57
CA ASN A 295 -9.15 -9.20 24.13
C ASN A 295 -9.93 -7.99 23.61
N ILE A 296 -11.00 -7.66 24.31
CA ILE A 296 -11.91 -6.59 23.90
C ILE A 296 -11.26 -5.20 23.94
N TYR A 297 -10.29 -4.97 24.84
CA TYR A 297 -9.56 -3.70 24.92
C TYR A 297 -8.73 -3.47 23.66
N LYS A 298 -7.99 -4.51 23.23
CA LYS A 298 -7.23 -4.45 21.98
C LYS A 298 -8.13 -4.33 20.76
N ALA A 299 -9.29 -5.01 20.78
CA ALA A 299 -10.27 -4.88 19.70
C ALA A 299 -10.79 -3.44 19.58
N VAL A 300 -11.12 -2.78 20.70
CA VAL A 300 -11.59 -1.39 20.73
C VAL A 300 -10.51 -0.42 20.25
N GLU A 301 -9.25 -0.63 20.63
CA GLU A 301 -8.12 0.18 20.13
C GLU A 301 -8.04 0.09 18.60
N LEU A 302 -8.04 -1.11 18.05
CA LEU A 302 -7.97 -1.36 16.60
C LEU A 302 -9.21 -0.85 15.85
N TYR A 303 -10.42 -1.05 16.41
CA TYR A 303 -11.63 -0.44 15.85
C TYR A 303 -11.52 1.09 15.84
N SER A 304 -10.95 1.70 16.89
CA SER A 304 -10.78 3.15 16.94
C SER A 304 -9.81 3.65 15.87
N GLN A 305 -8.70 2.95 15.65
CA GLN A 305 -7.74 3.27 14.58
C GLN A 305 -8.40 3.20 13.20
N SER A 306 -9.09 2.11 12.91
CA SER A 306 -9.80 1.90 11.64
C SER A 306 -10.95 2.89 11.43
N ALA A 307 -11.77 3.12 12.48
CA ALA A 307 -12.90 4.06 12.45
C ALA A 307 -12.46 5.51 12.18
N ASN A 308 -11.33 5.93 12.76
CA ASN A 308 -10.73 7.26 12.54
C ASN A 308 -10.28 7.47 11.09
N GLN A 309 -9.96 6.39 10.37
CA GLN A 309 -9.66 6.41 8.94
C GLN A 309 -10.91 6.36 8.05
N GLY A 310 -12.09 6.26 8.68
CA GLY A 310 -13.36 6.29 7.97
C GLY A 310 -13.98 4.93 7.67
N ASN A 311 -13.41 3.82 8.13
CA ASN A 311 -13.98 2.49 7.91
C ASN A 311 -15.37 2.37 8.55
N ALA A 312 -16.39 2.19 7.71
CA ALA A 312 -17.79 2.19 8.16
C ALA A 312 -18.11 1.04 9.13
N SER A 313 -17.59 -0.16 8.86
CA SER A 313 -17.81 -1.34 9.70
C SER A 313 -17.10 -1.22 11.05
N ALA A 314 -15.91 -0.60 11.07
CA ALA A 314 -15.20 -0.30 12.31
C ALA A 314 -15.95 0.76 13.15
N GLN A 315 -16.48 1.81 12.52
CA GLN A 315 -17.33 2.83 13.18
C GLN A 315 -18.55 2.18 13.80
N TYR A 316 -19.21 1.28 13.09
CA TYR A 316 -20.36 0.54 13.61
C TYR A 316 -19.99 -0.31 14.84
N ASN A 317 -18.94 -1.13 14.75
CA ASN A 317 -18.54 -2.00 15.84
C ASN A 317 -18.03 -1.22 17.07
N LEU A 318 -17.31 -0.12 16.85
CA LEU A 318 -16.89 0.78 17.91
C LEU A 318 -18.09 1.45 18.60
N ALA A 319 -19.12 1.84 17.82
CA ALA A 319 -20.37 2.37 18.36
C ALA A 319 -21.06 1.35 19.27
N LEU A 320 -21.11 0.07 18.87
CA LEU A 320 -21.62 -1.01 19.71
C LEU A 320 -20.85 -1.15 21.02
N CYS A 321 -19.52 -1.02 20.97
CA CYS A 321 -18.69 -1.06 22.18
C CYS A 321 -19.03 0.09 23.12
N TYR A 322 -19.19 1.33 22.61
CA TYR A 322 -19.62 2.48 23.44
C TYR A 322 -21.05 2.37 23.95
N MET A 323 -21.98 1.80 23.18
CA MET A 323 -23.35 1.57 23.65
C MET A 323 -23.42 0.61 24.83
N LYS A 324 -22.59 -0.45 24.79
CA LYS A 324 -22.64 -1.53 25.79
C LYS A 324 -21.64 -1.33 26.95
N GLY A 325 -20.64 -0.47 26.79
CA GLY A 325 -19.53 -0.35 27.73
C GLY A 325 -18.54 -1.53 27.63
N ASN A 326 -18.42 -2.14 26.45
CA ASN A 326 -17.53 -3.28 26.22
C ASN A 326 -16.12 -2.79 25.83
N GLY A 327 -15.12 -2.97 26.73
CA GLY A 327 -13.74 -2.55 26.50
C GLY A 327 -13.53 -1.04 26.52
N VAL A 328 -14.58 -0.27 26.71
CA VAL A 328 -14.58 1.20 26.89
C VAL A 328 -15.69 1.58 27.86
N GLU A 329 -15.59 2.75 28.48
CA GLU A 329 -16.67 3.31 29.27
C GLU A 329 -17.90 3.58 28.37
N LYS A 330 -19.09 3.23 28.86
CA LYS A 330 -20.35 3.47 28.13
C LYS A 330 -20.51 4.94 27.79
N ASN A 331 -20.70 5.26 26.52
CA ASN A 331 -20.84 6.65 26.02
C ASN A 331 -21.84 6.70 24.86
N ILE A 332 -23.11 6.91 25.18
CA ILE A 332 -24.19 6.95 24.18
C ILE A 332 -24.00 8.07 23.15
N PRO A 333 -23.66 9.33 23.53
CA PRO A 333 -23.40 10.39 22.55
C PRO A 333 -22.35 10.00 21.51
N LYS A 334 -21.23 9.40 21.93
CA LYS A 334 -20.17 8.96 21.04
C LYS A 334 -20.59 7.79 20.14
N ALA A 335 -21.39 6.87 20.68
CA ALA A 335 -21.98 5.80 19.88
C ALA A 335 -22.89 6.33 18.77
N ILE A 336 -23.72 7.33 19.07
CA ILE A 336 -24.60 7.99 18.10
C ILE A 336 -23.80 8.70 16.99
N GLU A 337 -22.71 9.39 17.36
CA GLU A 337 -21.81 10.01 16.40
C GLU A 337 -21.26 8.96 15.42
N LEU A 338 -20.71 7.87 15.95
CA LEU A 338 -20.13 6.78 15.16
C LEU A 338 -21.18 6.05 14.30
N TYR A 339 -22.35 5.75 14.84
CA TYR A 339 -23.47 5.21 14.04
C TYR A 339 -23.86 6.18 12.92
N SER A 340 -23.88 7.49 13.19
CA SER A 340 -24.22 8.48 12.18
C SER A 340 -23.20 8.53 11.04
N LEU A 341 -21.90 8.41 11.36
CA LEU A 341 -20.84 8.35 10.36
C LEU A 341 -20.95 7.07 9.52
N SER A 342 -21.12 5.93 10.16
CA SER A 342 -21.27 4.63 9.52
C SER A 342 -22.54 4.55 8.65
N ALA A 343 -23.69 5.03 9.17
CA ALA A 343 -24.96 5.06 8.45
C ALA A 343 -24.92 5.93 7.19
N LYS A 344 -24.23 7.08 7.24
CA LYS A 344 -24.00 7.94 6.06
C LYS A 344 -23.21 7.25 4.95
N GLN A 345 -22.35 6.31 5.30
CA GLN A 345 -21.59 5.50 4.35
C GLN A 345 -22.38 4.29 3.82
N GLY A 346 -23.61 4.11 4.26
CA GLY A 346 -24.50 3.06 3.79
C GLY A 346 -24.52 1.80 4.64
N GLU A 347 -23.83 1.73 5.78
CA GLU A 347 -23.85 0.54 6.65
C GLU A 347 -25.26 0.31 7.22
N HIS A 348 -25.94 -0.73 6.76
CA HIS A 348 -27.34 -1.00 7.07
C HIS A 348 -27.60 -1.26 8.55
N LEU A 349 -26.67 -1.91 9.25
CA LEU A 349 -26.78 -2.15 10.69
C LEU A 349 -26.68 -0.85 11.50
N ALA A 350 -25.83 0.08 11.06
CA ALA A 350 -25.71 1.39 11.68
C ALA A 350 -26.97 2.23 11.45
N GLN A 351 -27.53 2.19 10.23
CA GLN A 351 -28.79 2.85 9.90
C GLN A 351 -29.92 2.32 10.79
N TYR A 352 -30.02 1.01 10.93
CA TYR A 352 -31.03 0.37 11.78
C TYR A 352 -30.88 0.76 13.25
N ASN A 353 -29.69 0.64 13.82
CA ASN A 353 -29.46 0.97 15.23
C ASN A 353 -29.69 2.46 15.53
N LEU A 354 -29.25 3.34 14.63
CA LEU A 354 -29.50 4.77 14.76
C LEU A 354 -31.00 5.09 14.66
N ALA A 355 -31.73 4.38 13.80
CA ALA A 355 -33.21 4.51 13.72
C ALA A 355 -33.91 4.16 15.03
N ILE A 356 -33.48 3.08 15.68
CA ILE A 356 -34.02 2.68 17.02
C ILE A 356 -33.77 3.80 18.03
N LEU A 357 -32.55 4.38 18.05
CA LEU A 357 -32.24 5.47 18.98
C LEU A 357 -33.10 6.71 18.75
N TYR A 358 -33.36 7.09 17.49
CA TYR A 358 -34.28 8.18 17.17
C TYR A 358 -35.74 7.85 17.51
N GLN A 359 -36.18 6.61 17.32
CA GLN A 359 -37.51 6.15 17.62
C GLN A 359 -37.80 6.19 19.13
N GLN A 360 -36.84 5.75 19.94
CA GLN A 360 -36.94 5.70 21.40
C GLN A 360 -36.65 7.04 22.07
N GLY A 361 -35.77 7.87 21.46
CA GLY A 361 -35.27 9.08 22.07
C GLY A 361 -34.12 8.80 23.05
N GLU A 362 -33.39 7.69 22.87
CA GLU A 362 -32.28 7.34 23.74
C GLU A 362 -31.00 8.08 23.27
N GLY A 363 -30.51 8.98 24.12
CA GLY A 363 -29.33 9.79 23.84
C GLY A 363 -29.51 10.88 22.77
N VAL A 364 -30.66 10.89 22.09
CA VAL A 364 -31.05 11.91 21.10
C VAL A 364 -32.49 12.31 21.32
N LYS A 365 -32.88 13.50 20.85
CA LYS A 365 -34.30 13.89 20.86
C LYS A 365 -35.10 12.93 19.97
N LYS A 366 -36.16 12.34 20.51
CA LYS A 366 -37.08 11.47 19.77
C LYS A 366 -37.51 12.11 18.44
N ASN A 367 -37.33 11.38 17.34
CA ASN A 367 -37.68 11.82 15.99
C ASN A 367 -38.11 10.63 15.15
N THR A 368 -39.38 10.32 15.15
CA THR A 368 -39.93 9.17 14.43
C THR A 368 -39.84 9.29 12.92
N SER A 369 -39.92 10.50 12.36
CA SER A 369 -39.75 10.71 10.92
C SER A 369 -38.31 10.37 10.47
N LYS A 370 -37.29 10.76 11.27
CA LYS A 370 -35.89 10.40 10.98
C LYS A 370 -35.63 8.91 11.20
N ALA A 371 -36.32 8.29 12.17
CA ALA A 371 -36.25 6.84 12.35
C ALA A 371 -36.81 6.10 11.11
N VAL A 372 -37.93 6.55 10.56
CA VAL A 372 -38.53 5.98 9.34
C VAL A 372 -37.58 6.13 8.14
N GLU A 373 -36.96 7.29 7.97
CA GLU A 373 -35.94 7.50 6.91
C GLU A 373 -34.83 6.48 7.01
N LEU A 374 -34.24 6.30 8.18
CA LEU A 374 -33.14 5.37 8.44
C LEU A 374 -33.55 3.90 8.32
N PHE A 375 -34.75 3.54 8.83
CA PHE A 375 -35.32 2.20 8.62
C PHE A 375 -35.51 1.91 7.13
N THR A 376 -35.99 2.91 6.37
CA THR A 376 -36.16 2.78 4.91
C THR A 376 -34.84 2.49 4.21
N LEU A 377 -33.76 3.23 4.55
CA LEU A 377 -32.45 2.99 3.99
C LEU A 377 -31.92 1.57 4.28
N SER A 378 -32.09 1.10 5.51
CA SER A 378 -31.68 -0.25 5.92
C SER A 378 -32.56 -1.34 5.30
N ALA A 379 -33.89 -1.13 5.25
CA ALA A 379 -34.86 -2.07 4.67
C ALA A 379 -34.66 -2.25 3.16
N ASN A 380 -34.30 -1.18 2.43
CA ASN A 380 -33.99 -1.23 1.01
C ASN A 380 -32.74 -2.05 0.69
N GLN A 381 -31.85 -2.23 1.66
CA GLN A 381 -30.69 -3.13 1.57
C GLN A 381 -31.04 -4.58 1.94
N GLY A 382 -32.30 -4.86 2.22
CA GLY A 382 -32.78 -6.20 2.50
C GLY A 382 -32.75 -6.60 3.98
N TYR A 383 -32.39 -5.70 4.92
CA TYR A 383 -32.30 -6.07 6.33
C TYR A 383 -33.72 -6.33 6.91
N ASP A 384 -33.97 -7.57 7.27
CA ASP A 384 -35.30 -8.07 7.70
C ASP A 384 -35.85 -7.37 8.94
N ASN A 385 -35.00 -7.08 9.93
CA ASN A 385 -35.44 -6.35 11.13
C ASN A 385 -35.81 -4.90 10.82
N ALA A 386 -35.12 -4.26 9.86
CA ALA A 386 -35.47 -2.91 9.41
C ALA A 386 -36.81 -2.91 8.64
N GLN A 387 -37.04 -3.94 7.78
CA GLN A 387 -38.30 -4.12 7.08
C GLN A 387 -39.48 -4.30 8.06
N ASN A 388 -39.31 -5.15 9.09
CA ASN A 388 -40.31 -5.33 10.13
C ASN A 388 -40.58 -4.03 10.88
N ASN A 389 -39.58 -3.28 11.29
CA ASN A 389 -39.78 -2.06 12.05
C ASN A 389 -40.38 -0.92 11.21
N LEU A 390 -39.99 -0.82 9.94
CA LEU A 390 -40.58 0.09 8.98
C LEU A 390 -42.08 -0.25 8.74
N ALA A 391 -42.38 -1.54 8.62
CA ALA A 391 -43.76 -2.02 8.49
C ALA A 391 -44.60 -1.59 9.69
N LEU A 392 -44.05 -1.73 10.90
CA LEU A 392 -44.71 -1.29 12.13
C LEU A 392 -44.97 0.23 12.15
N CYS A 393 -44.04 1.03 11.63
CA CYS A 393 -44.25 2.47 11.48
C CYS A 393 -45.40 2.80 10.53
N TYR A 394 -45.47 2.11 9.36
CA TYR A 394 -46.58 2.29 8.42
C TYR A 394 -47.93 1.78 8.99
N GLU A 395 -47.92 0.69 9.75
CA GLU A 395 -49.12 0.16 10.38
C GLU A 395 -49.72 1.14 11.39
N LYS A 396 -48.87 1.77 12.22
CA LYS A 396 -49.29 2.68 13.28
C LYS A 396 -49.40 4.14 12.83
N GLY A 397 -48.83 4.53 11.73
CA GLY A 397 -48.70 5.92 11.32
C GLY A 397 -47.68 6.69 12.17
N GLU A 398 -46.64 6.01 12.67
CA GLU A 398 -45.59 6.63 13.50
C GLU A 398 -44.44 7.16 12.63
N GLY A 399 -44.34 8.48 12.49
CA GLY A 399 -43.31 9.16 11.70
C GLY A 399 -43.54 9.12 10.18
N VAL A 400 -44.60 8.48 9.74
CA VAL A 400 -45.06 8.36 8.36
C VAL A 400 -46.59 8.22 8.33
N GLU A 401 -47.22 8.57 7.22
CA GLU A 401 -48.66 8.35 7.05
C GLU A 401 -49.00 6.86 7.12
N LYS A 402 -50.06 6.53 7.84
CA LYS A 402 -50.54 5.15 8.02
C LYS A 402 -50.84 4.50 6.66
N ASN A 403 -50.28 3.34 6.41
CA ASN A 403 -50.47 2.58 5.17
C ASN A 403 -50.39 1.08 5.43
N ILE A 404 -51.50 0.44 5.61
CA ILE A 404 -51.59 -1.00 5.91
C ILE A 404 -51.10 -1.86 4.77
N SER A 405 -51.37 -1.49 3.51
CA SER A 405 -50.92 -2.24 2.34
C SER A 405 -49.39 -2.29 2.29
N LYS A 406 -48.72 -1.17 2.55
CA LYS A 406 -47.27 -1.10 2.59
C LYS A 406 -46.68 -1.82 3.81
N ALA A 407 -47.39 -1.82 4.94
CA ALA A 407 -46.98 -2.60 6.10
C ALA A 407 -47.02 -4.10 5.79
N ILE A 408 -48.08 -4.59 5.14
CA ILE A 408 -48.19 -6.00 4.71
C ILE A 408 -47.09 -6.40 3.75
N GLU A 409 -46.78 -5.55 2.77
CA GLU A 409 -45.66 -5.78 1.84
C GLU A 409 -44.33 -5.96 2.58
N LEU A 410 -43.99 -5.05 3.46
CA LEU A 410 -42.74 -5.06 4.22
C LEU A 410 -42.68 -6.22 5.22
N TYR A 411 -43.76 -6.53 5.93
CA TYR A 411 -43.82 -7.72 6.78
C TYR A 411 -43.63 -9.00 5.96
N THR A 412 -44.23 -9.06 4.76
CA THR A 412 -44.07 -10.21 3.86
C THR A 412 -42.62 -10.39 3.45
N LEU A 413 -41.92 -9.30 3.06
CA LEU A 413 -40.49 -9.35 2.71
C LEU A 413 -39.62 -9.82 3.88
N ALA A 414 -39.90 -9.35 5.09
CA ALA A 414 -39.15 -9.78 6.27
C ALA A 414 -39.49 -11.25 6.66
N ALA A 415 -40.74 -11.66 6.55
CA ALA A 415 -41.20 -13.03 6.86
C ALA A 415 -40.57 -14.07 5.91
N ILE A 416 -40.45 -13.76 4.60
CA ILE A 416 -39.78 -14.64 3.61
C ILE A 416 -38.32 -14.89 4.00
N GLN A 417 -37.66 -13.94 4.67
CA GLN A 417 -36.30 -14.08 5.18
C GLN A 417 -36.22 -14.81 6.54
N GLY A 418 -37.35 -15.25 7.08
CA GLY A 418 -37.42 -15.99 8.33
C GLY A 418 -37.57 -15.13 9.59
N ASN A 419 -37.95 -13.84 9.44
CA ASN A 419 -38.22 -12.98 10.58
C ASN A 419 -39.52 -13.36 11.27
N LYS A 420 -39.44 -14.09 12.39
CA LYS A 420 -40.59 -14.61 13.14
C LYS A 420 -41.56 -13.52 13.66
N THR A 421 -41.01 -12.35 14.01
CA THR A 421 -41.81 -11.22 14.45
C THR A 421 -42.66 -10.67 13.31
N ALA A 422 -42.10 -10.58 12.13
CA ALA A 422 -42.80 -10.16 10.94
C ALA A 422 -43.88 -11.16 10.52
N GLU A 423 -43.61 -12.48 10.63
CA GLU A 423 -44.62 -13.54 10.40
C GLU A 423 -45.83 -13.38 11.33
N GLN A 424 -45.57 -13.15 12.62
CA GLN A 424 -46.62 -12.94 13.62
C GLN A 424 -47.46 -11.67 13.36
N ASN A 425 -46.78 -10.56 13.03
CA ASN A 425 -47.41 -9.30 12.69
C ASN A 425 -48.29 -9.41 11.44
N LEU A 426 -47.76 -10.08 10.39
CA LEU A 426 -48.48 -10.32 9.14
C LEU A 426 -49.73 -11.15 9.37
N LYS A 427 -49.63 -12.23 10.18
CA LYS A 427 -50.78 -13.06 10.53
C LYS A 427 -51.83 -12.24 11.28
N ARG A 428 -51.42 -11.47 12.28
CA ARG A 428 -52.32 -10.62 13.09
C ARG A 428 -53.13 -9.63 12.21
N ILE A 429 -52.48 -8.98 11.23
CA ILE A 429 -53.17 -8.04 10.34
C ILE A 429 -54.14 -8.78 9.43
N LYS A 430 -53.78 -9.93 8.86
CA LYS A 430 -54.65 -10.72 7.98
C LYS A 430 -55.87 -11.28 8.72
N ASP A 431 -55.68 -11.71 9.96
CA ASP A 431 -56.80 -12.20 10.81
C ASP A 431 -57.77 -11.06 11.14
N ALA A 432 -57.28 -9.84 11.40
CA ALA A 432 -58.12 -8.67 11.63
C ALA A 432 -58.95 -8.28 10.38
N GLU A 433 -58.32 -8.25 9.19
CA GLU A 433 -59.01 -7.97 7.93
C GLU A 433 -60.06 -9.02 7.57
N SER A 434 -59.86 -10.29 7.98
CA SER A 434 -60.84 -11.36 7.76
C SER A 434 -61.97 -11.39 8.77
N GLY A 435 -61.75 -10.86 9.99
CA GLY A 435 -62.75 -10.70 11.04
C GLY A 435 -63.77 -9.60 10.74
N ASP A 436 -63.29 -8.44 10.27
CA ASP A 436 -64.16 -7.29 9.91
C ASP A 436 -65.08 -7.60 8.72
N LYS A 437 -64.78 -8.57 7.87
CA LYS A 437 -65.64 -9.01 6.76
C LYS A 437 -66.78 -9.93 7.18
N LYS A 438 -66.82 -10.39 8.43
CA LYS A 438 -67.89 -11.27 8.93
C LYS A 438 -69.07 -10.52 9.59
N ASP A 439 -68.93 -9.24 9.90
CA ASP A 439 -69.89 -8.42 10.61
C ASP A 439 -70.67 -7.40 9.72
N GLU A 440 -70.59 -7.49 8.39
CA GLU A 440 -71.49 -6.75 7.50
C GLU A 440 -72.88 -7.49 7.46
N PRO A 441 -73.96 -6.92 8.00
CA PRO A 441 -75.31 -7.53 7.90
C PRO A 441 -75.72 -7.51 6.43
N LYS A 442 -76.19 -8.68 5.93
CA LYS A 442 -76.88 -8.85 4.65
C LYS A 442 -78.18 -8.08 4.55
#